data_f3586b72f5aa16cceac1aeebe2af2d13
#
_entry.id   f3586b72f5aa16cceac1aeebe2af2d13
#
_cell.length_a   1.000
_cell.length_b   1.000
_cell.length_c   1.000
_cell.angle_alpha   90.00
_cell.angle_beta   90.00
_cell.angle_gamma   90.00
#
_symmetry.space_group_name_H-M   'P 1'
#
loop_
_entity.id
_entity.type
_entity.pdbx_description
1 polymer ?
#
loop_
_entity_poly.entity_id
_entity_poly.type
_entity_poly.pdbx_seq_one_letter_code
_entity_poly.pdbx_strand_id
1 'polypeptide(L)'
;MELDLNMLRPQERVSLQLRLLYEQAGFRQYHMGRFEEYGLYQENRRFLSSEQVITFTDLDGRLLALKPDVTLSIAKNAQVDDGECGRFYYAENVYRPSQESHTFKEISQMGLECIGTVDDAVTAQAVSLAIQSLALTGRDFVLEISHMGFVTGLFDAVGAPESIRPRLLTCIRDRNAHELQKCGGEAGLSKQGTDALCRLSGLSGNWETVLDAAEPLALNAAMGAALSELRTLCAALAEQGQTEKLKLDLSLVNDMDYYNGLVLQGYLAGLPRAVLKGGRYDPLAAQFRPGAKAIGFALYLDELDRLTDAVPGDSGERVMLNVALPKGRLGDKVYDLLAGVGYGCPENYNDTRKLVVENPAAGIRYFLVKPSDVAIYVEHGAADIGIVGKDILEESGADVYELMDTGLGKCRMCVAGPKDFRDDPGRSLRVATKFVNIAKAYYAAQGRDIDIIKLNGSIELAPILGLSDVIVDIVETGTTLRENDLKVITEFMPISARFIANRASYQFKHREIDTLLGKLTEVTER
;
A
#
# COMPACT_ATOMS: atom_id res chain seq x y z
N MET A 1 -22.10 39.00 9.65
CA MET A 1 -21.10 38.65 8.58
C MET A 1 -21.26 37.17 8.37
N GLU A 2 -21.94 36.74 7.31
CA GLU A 2 -21.96 35.33 6.93
C GLU A 2 -20.62 34.97 6.39
N LEU A 3 -20.02 33.90 6.91
CA LEU A 3 -18.72 33.39 6.42
C LEU A 3 -18.99 32.73 5.06
N ASP A 4 -18.40 33.28 3.99
CA ASP A 4 -18.46 32.61 2.70
C ASP A 4 -17.47 31.44 2.69
N LEU A 5 -17.99 30.22 2.88
CA LEU A 5 -17.20 28.99 2.91
C LEU A 5 -16.42 28.73 1.60
N ASN A 6 -16.80 29.39 0.50
CA ASN A 6 -16.09 29.25 -0.78
C ASN A 6 -14.76 30.01 -0.80
N MET A 7 -14.53 30.94 0.13
CA MET A 7 -13.24 31.64 0.29
C MET A 7 -12.20 30.80 1.05
N LEU A 8 -12.62 29.73 1.70
CA LEU A 8 -11.73 28.85 2.45
C LEU A 8 -11.06 27.82 1.52
N ARG A 9 -9.81 27.47 1.83
CA ARG A 9 -9.16 26.35 1.17
C ARG A 9 -9.93 25.04 1.42
N PRO A 10 -9.88 24.05 0.53
CA PRO A 10 -10.59 22.76 0.71
C PRO A 10 -10.39 22.16 2.09
N GLN A 11 -9.15 22.10 2.56
CA GLN A 11 -8.79 21.60 3.88
C GLN A 11 -9.50 22.35 5.03
N GLU A 12 -9.54 23.68 4.98
CA GLU A 12 -10.15 24.52 6.03
C GLU A 12 -11.68 24.32 6.08
N ARG A 13 -12.32 24.31 4.91
CA ARG A 13 -13.75 24.08 4.77
C ARG A 13 -14.15 22.70 5.30
N VAL A 14 -13.48 21.65 4.87
CA VAL A 14 -13.75 20.28 5.28
C VAL A 14 -13.52 20.12 6.78
N SER A 15 -12.45 20.67 7.34
CA SER A 15 -12.17 20.64 8.78
C SER A 15 -13.29 21.24 9.63
N LEU A 16 -13.86 22.38 9.22
CA LEU A 16 -15.00 23.00 9.91
C LEU A 16 -16.26 22.14 9.85
N GLN A 17 -16.55 21.55 8.68
CA GLN A 17 -17.70 20.68 8.49
C GLN A 17 -17.59 19.38 9.30
N LEU A 18 -16.39 18.78 9.32
CA LEU A 18 -16.09 17.57 10.12
C LEU A 18 -16.27 17.83 11.61
N ARG A 19 -15.81 18.98 12.10
CA ARG A 19 -16.00 19.36 13.50
C ARG A 19 -17.48 19.37 13.86
N LEU A 20 -18.31 20.03 13.06
CA LEU A 20 -19.75 20.08 13.27
C LEU A 20 -20.37 18.68 13.24
N LEU A 21 -20.00 17.85 12.27
CA LEU A 21 -20.46 16.47 12.13
C LEU A 21 -20.17 15.65 13.40
N TYR A 22 -18.93 15.70 13.91
CA TYR A 22 -18.51 14.90 15.05
C TYR A 22 -19.13 15.40 16.35
N GLU A 23 -19.23 16.74 16.57
CA GLU A 23 -19.90 17.31 17.73
C GLU A 23 -21.40 16.96 17.76
N GLN A 24 -22.09 17.00 16.61
CA GLN A 24 -23.49 16.57 16.49
C GLN A 24 -23.69 15.08 16.74
N ALA A 25 -22.69 14.25 16.40
CA ALA A 25 -22.69 12.82 16.69
C ALA A 25 -22.33 12.48 18.16
N GLY A 26 -22.09 13.50 19.01
CA GLY A 26 -21.81 13.34 20.44
C GLY A 26 -20.35 13.09 20.78
N PHE A 27 -19.42 13.40 19.87
CA PHE A 27 -17.99 13.31 20.12
C PHE A 27 -17.47 14.57 20.80
N ARG A 28 -16.53 14.40 21.74
CA ARG A 28 -15.84 15.49 22.42
C ARG A 28 -14.48 15.74 21.81
N GLN A 29 -14.08 17.01 21.68
CA GLN A 29 -12.76 17.34 21.19
C GLN A 29 -11.68 16.87 22.18
N TYR A 30 -10.71 16.11 21.67
CA TYR A 30 -9.47 15.81 22.35
C TYR A 30 -8.38 16.71 21.79
N HIS A 31 -7.66 17.38 22.69
CA HIS A 31 -6.51 18.19 22.31
C HIS A 31 -5.24 17.61 22.92
N MET A 32 -4.24 17.39 22.09
CA MET A 32 -2.96 16.83 22.45
C MET A 32 -1.87 17.89 22.37
N GLY A 33 -0.97 17.89 23.35
CA GLY A 33 0.28 18.66 23.28
C GLY A 33 1.10 18.28 22.03
N ARG A 34 1.96 19.18 21.58
CA ARG A 34 2.88 18.88 20.45
C ARG A 34 3.96 17.88 20.83
N PHE A 35 4.27 17.80 22.12
CA PHE A 35 5.34 17.00 22.69
C PHE A 35 4.78 16.02 23.71
N GLU A 36 5.30 14.81 23.69
CA GLU A 36 5.02 13.74 24.64
C GLU A 36 6.34 13.15 25.15
N GLU A 37 6.32 12.48 26.29
CA GLU A 37 7.50 11.73 26.75
C GLU A 37 7.83 10.60 25.79
N TYR A 38 9.08 10.52 25.34
CA TYR A 38 9.54 9.52 24.39
C TYR A 38 9.31 8.08 24.87
N GLY A 39 9.32 7.84 26.19
CA GLY A 39 9.03 6.54 26.79
C GLY A 39 7.72 5.94 26.32
N LEU A 40 6.66 6.75 26.14
CA LEU A 40 5.38 6.29 25.61
C LEU A 40 5.53 5.58 24.26
N TYR A 41 6.29 6.20 23.35
CA TYR A 41 6.50 5.65 22.01
C TYR A 41 7.48 4.49 22.01
N GLN A 42 8.49 4.53 22.86
CA GLN A 42 9.47 3.44 22.99
C GLN A 42 8.84 2.13 23.48
N GLU A 43 7.95 2.21 24.46
CA GLU A 43 7.25 1.06 25.02
C GLU A 43 6.18 0.49 24.06
N ASN A 44 5.70 1.33 23.14
CA ASN A 44 4.59 1.01 22.24
C ASN A 44 4.98 0.98 20.75
N ARG A 45 6.25 0.71 20.43
CA ARG A 45 6.80 0.75 19.06
C ARG A 45 5.98 -0.08 18.05
N ARG A 46 5.48 -1.24 18.46
CA ARG A 46 4.68 -2.13 17.61
C ARG A 46 3.38 -1.51 17.09
N PHE A 47 2.90 -0.43 17.74
CA PHE A 47 1.70 0.30 17.34
C PHE A 47 2.01 1.58 16.55
N LEU A 48 3.25 1.85 16.24
CA LEU A 48 3.65 3.00 15.45
C LEU A 48 3.89 2.60 14.00
N SER A 49 3.45 3.46 13.09
CA SER A 49 3.70 3.28 11.64
C SER A 49 5.18 3.44 11.25
N SER A 50 6.02 3.95 12.15
CA SER A 50 7.46 4.10 11.97
C SER A 50 8.17 4.08 13.32
N GLU A 51 9.30 3.39 13.38
CA GLU A 51 10.22 3.44 14.54
C GLU A 51 10.97 4.77 14.66
N GLN A 52 11.00 5.58 13.60
CA GLN A 52 11.69 6.86 13.58
C GLN A 52 10.77 7.94 14.14
N VAL A 53 11.19 8.52 15.26
CA VAL A 53 10.49 9.59 15.97
C VAL A 53 11.47 10.73 16.19
N ILE A 54 11.02 11.98 15.99
CA ILE A 54 11.83 13.16 16.30
C ILE A 54 11.88 13.30 17.82
N THR A 55 13.08 13.26 18.40
CA THR A 55 13.29 13.40 19.83
C THR A 55 14.17 14.61 20.16
N PHE A 56 13.97 15.18 21.33
CA PHE A 56 14.79 16.27 21.88
C PHE A 56 14.72 16.24 23.41
N THR A 57 15.67 16.92 24.06
CA THR A 57 15.70 17.03 25.51
C THR A 57 15.05 18.34 25.93
N ASP A 58 14.13 18.31 26.90
CA ASP A 58 13.53 19.51 27.48
C ASP A 58 14.50 20.22 28.47
N LEU A 59 14.02 21.31 29.05
CA LEU A 59 14.83 22.13 29.98
C LEU A 59 15.16 21.40 31.30
N ASP A 60 14.39 20.37 31.65
CA ASP A 60 14.58 19.55 32.85
C ASP A 60 15.37 18.26 32.57
N GLY A 61 15.87 18.08 31.34
CA GLY A 61 16.67 16.93 30.93
C GLY A 61 15.83 15.69 30.56
N ARG A 62 14.49 15.80 30.43
CA ARG A 62 13.64 14.71 30.00
C ARG A 62 13.70 14.56 28.48
N LEU A 63 13.66 13.31 28.00
CA LEU A 63 13.60 13.02 26.59
C LEU A 63 12.15 13.10 26.12
N LEU A 64 11.86 14.09 25.29
CA LEU A 64 10.57 14.31 24.68
C LEU A 64 10.60 13.92 23.20
N ALA A 65 9.42 13.73 22.61
CA ALA A 65 9.22 13.45 21.21
C ALA A 65 8.16 14.37 20.61
N LEU A 66 8.33 14.78 19.35
CA LEU A 66 7.24 15.28 18.54
C LEU A 66 6.27 14.13 18.24
N LYS A 67 4.97 14.36 18.45
CA LYS A 67 3.94 13.32 18.33
C LYS A 67 3.92 12.68 16.92
N PRO A 68 4.20 11.39 16.78
CA PRO A 68 4.05 10.66 15.53
C PRO A 68 2.65 10.12 15.32
N ASP A 69 1.83 10.08 16.39
CA ASP A 69 0.50 9.48 16.43
C ASP A 69 -0.37 10.17 17.50
N VAL A 70 -1.70 10.20 17.26
CA VAL A 70 -2.68 10.77 18.21
C VAL A 70 -3.41 9.68 18.97
N THR A 71 -3.69 8.55 18.29
CA THR A 71 -4.49 7.44 18.84
C THR A 71 -3.86 6.86 20.10
N LEU A 72 -2.53 6.71 20.12
CA LEU A 72 -1.79 6.21 21.28
C LEU A 72 -1.95 7.13 22.51
N SER A 73 -1.91 8.46 22.31
CA SER A 73 -2.12 9.43 23.37
C SER A 73 -3.56 9.38 23.91
N ILE A 74 -4.55 9.26 23.02
CA ILE A 74 -5.97 9.12 23.41
C ILE A 74 -6.16 7.82 24.19
N ALA A 75 -5.63 6.68 23.71
CA ALA A 75 -5.74 5.40 24.39
C ALA A 75 -5.18 5.42 25.82
N LYS A 76 -4.05 6.12 26.01
CA LYS A 76 -3.42 6.30 27.33
C LYS A 76 -4.21 7.22 28.25
N ASN A 77 -4.64 8.40 27.76
CA ASN A 77 -5.08 9.51 28.59
C ASN A 77 -6.61 9.67 28.65
N ALA A 78 -7.38 9.02 27.75
CA ALA A 78 -8.82 9.11 27.73
C ALA A 78 -9.42 8.59 29.05
N GLN A 79 -10.24 9.43 29.67
CA GLN A 79 -11.05 9.02 30.83
C GLN A 79 -12.39 8.53 30.33
N VAL A 80 -12.69 7.26 30.59
CA VAL A 80 -13.93 6.58 30.20
C VAL A 80 -14.41 5.78 31.41
N ASP A 81 -15.65 5.93 31.77
CA ASP A 81 -16.26 5.20 32.89
C ASP A 81 -16.48 3.73 32.51
N ASP A 82 -16.48 2.85 33.52
CA ASP A 82 -16.66 1.41 33.31
C ASP A 82 -18.01 1.13 32.64
N GLY A 83 -17.98 0.35 31.56
CA GLY A 83 -19.17 -0.01 30.79
C GLY A 83 -19.59 1.03 29.75
N GLU A 84 -18.94 2.18 29.71
CA GLU A 84 -19.23 3.25 28.73
C GLU A 84 -18.29 3.22 27.53
N CYS A 85 -18.68 3.96 26.49
CA CYS A 85 -17.87 4.26 25.32
C CYS A 85 -17.45 5.73 25.32
N GLY A 86 -16.16 6.00 25.50
CA GLY A 86 -15.59 7.33 25.30
C GLY A 86 -15.54 7.65 23.81
N ARG A 87 -16.11 8.81 23.42
CA ARG A 87 -16.17 9.29 22.04
C ARG A 87 -15.36 10.57 21.92
N PHE A 88 -14.27 10.53 21.16
CA PHE A 88 -13.34 11.64 21.01
C PHE A 88 -13.13 11.93 19.53
N TYR A 89 -13.02 13.21 19.15
CA TYR A 89 -12.49 13.63 17.88
C TYR A 89 -11.29 14.55 18.09
N TYR A 90 -10.41 14.61 17.10
CA TYR A 90 -9.22 15.46 17.14
C TYR A 90 -8.96 16.12 15.77
N ALA A 91 -8.29 17.27 15.80
CA ALA A 91 -7.73 17.94 14.63
C ALA A 91 -6.30 18.32 14.99
N GLU A 92 -5.34 17.53 14.54
CA GLU A 92 -3.95 17.60 15.03
C GLU A 92 -2.94 17.35 13.90
N ASN A 93 -1.75 17.91 14.07
CA ASN A 93 -0.62 17.61 13.20
C ASN A 93 0.24 16.53 13.84
N VAL A 94 0.68 15.55 13.05
CA VAL A 94 1.64 14.52 13.43
C VAL A 94 2.90 14.61 12.59
N TYR A 95 4.01 14.10 13.10
CA TYR A 95 5.34 14.22 12.47
C TYR A 95 5.89 12.84 12.19
N ARG A 96 6.00 12.49 10.88
CA ARG A 96 6.45 11.17 10.44
C ARG A 96 7.53 11.28 9.39
N PRO A 97 8.47 10.32 9.33
CA PRO A 97 9.46 10.28 8.26
C PRO A 97 8.78 10.04 6.91
N SER A 98 9.24 10.74 5.89
CA SER A 98 8.87 10.47 4.51
C SER A 98 9.90 9.55 3.88
N GLN A 99 9.46 8.42 3.36
CA GLN A 99 10.34 7.49 2.63
C GLN A 99 10.89 8.11 1.34
N GLU A 100 10.10 8.99 0.70
CA GLU A 100 10.46 9.64 -0.57
C GLU A 100 11.57 10.68 -0.42
N SER A 101 11.47 11.54 0.60
CA SER A 101 12.39 12.67 0.79
C SER A 101 13.47 12.45 1.84
N HIS A 102 13.44 11.32 2.56
CA HIS A 102 14.29 11.06 3.73
C HIS A 102 14.29 12.19 4.77
N THR A 103 13.17 12.92 4.86
CA THR A 103 12.93 14.00 5.80
C THR A 103 11.68 13.74 6.61
N PHE A 104 11.50 14.44 7.72
CA PHE A 104 10.24 14.42 8.44
C PHE A 104 9.23 15.36 7.79
N LYS A 105 7.99 14.89 7.68
CA LYS A 105 6.83 15.69 7.23
C LYS A 105 5.90 15.93 8.39
N GLU A 106 5.33 17.12 8.43
CA GLU A 106 4.15 17.45 9.20
C GLU A 106 2.92 17.02 8.40
N ILE A 107 2.04 16.24 9.01
CA ILE A 107 0.84 15.67 8.39
C ILE A 107 -0.37 16.17 9.19
N SER A 108 -1.22 16.94 8.54
CA SER A 108 -2.47 17.42 9.15
C SER A 108 -3.55 16.36 9.04
N GLN A 109 -4.12 15.96 10.16
CA GLN A 109 -5.16 14.94 10.20
C GLN A 109 -6.30 15.33 11.16
N MET A 110 -7.49 14.89 10.82
CA MET A 110 -8.66 14.97 11.66
C MET A 110 -9.31 13.60 11.76
N GLY A 111 -9.65 13.16 12.95
CA GLY A 111 -10.16 11.81 13.15
C GLY A 111 -11.04 11.70 14.37
N LEU A 112 -11.60 10.52 14.56
CA LEU A 112 -12.37 10.16 15.73
C LEU A 112 -11.92 8.82 16.31
N GLU A 113 -12.14 8.67 17.62
CA GLU A 113 -11.81 7.46 18.39
C GLU A 113 -12.96 7.13 19.35
N CYS A 114 -13.37 5.88 19.32
CA CYS A 114 -14.30 5.27 20.28
C CYS A 114 -13.51 4.27 21.12
N ILE A 115 -13.46 4.46 22.44
CA ILE A 115 -12.64 3.63 23.35
C ILE A 115 -13.49 3.21 24.56
N GLY A 116 -13.36 1.96 24.99
CA GLY A 116 -14.09 1.38 26.12
C GLY A 116 -15.01 0.26 25.69
N THR A 117 -16.32 0.40 25.86
CA THR A 117 -17.32 -0.56 25.39
C THR A 117 -17.65 -0.24 23.93
N VAL A 118 -17.11 -1.02 22.98
CA VAL A 118 -17.39 -0.89 21.56
C VAL A 118 -18.22 -2.10 21.13
N ASP A 119 -19.48 -1.86 20.86
CA ASP A 119 -20.46 -2.81 20.33
C ASP A 119 -20.71 -2.61 18.83
N ASP A 120 -21.64 -3.36 18.26
CA ASP A 120 -21.99 -3.28 16.84
C ASP A 120 -22.57 -1.92 16.47
N ALA A 121 -23.34 -1.28 17.37
CA ALA A 121 -23.93 0.05 17.13
C ALA A 121 -22.85 1.14 17.08
N VAL A 122 -21.88 1.10 18.00
CA VAL A 122 -20.73 2.02 18.00
C VAL A 122 -19.87 1.79 16.76
N THR A 123 -19.66 0.53 16.37
CA THR A 123 -18.91 0.18 15.15
C THR A 123 -19.61 0.72 13.91
N ALA A 124 -20.94 0.52 13.77
CA ALA A 124 -21.71 1.04 12.65
C ALA A 124 -21.72 2.58 12.63
N GLN A 125 -21.83 3.25 13.80
CA GLN A 125 -21.72 4.70 13.90
C GLN A 125 -20.36 5.22 13.41
N ALA A 126 -19.25 4.58 13.82
CA ALA A 126 -17.91 4.99 13.42
C ALA A 126 -17.72 4.86 11.89
N VAL A 127 -18.17 3.76 11.28
CA VAL A 127 -18.08 3.56 9.83
C VAL A 127 -19.01 4.52 9.07
N SER A 128 -20.23 4.75 9.57
CA SER A 128 -21.15 5.75 9.01
C SER A 128 -20.52 7.14 9.00
N LEU A 129 -19.85 7.53 10.09
CA LEU A 129 -19.15 8.82 10.17
C LEU A 129 -17.92 8.86 9.21
N ALA A 130 -17.25 7.75 8.96
CA ALA A 130 -16.18 7.69 7.95
C ALA A 130 -16.75 7.96 6.54
N ILE A 131 -17.89 7.35 6.18
CA ILE A 131 -18.59 7.60 4.91
C ILE A 131 -19.00 9.07 4.80
N GLN A 132 -19.63 9.62 5.83
CA GLN A 132 -20.07 11.02 5.86
C GLN A 132 -18.86 11.98 5.78
N SER A 133 -17.75 11.65 6.43
CA SER A 133 -16.51 12.45 6.37
C SER A 133 -15.95 12.53 4.96
N LEU A 134 -15.94 11.43 4.22
CA LEU A 134 -15.54 11.42 2.82
C LEU A 134 -16.52 12.21 1.94
N ALA A 135 -17.83 12.07 2.16
CA ALA A 135 -18.86 12.80 1.43
C ALA A 135 -18.75 14.32 1.56
N LEU A 136 -18.34 14.84 2.73
CA LEU A 136 -18.12 16.27 2.97
C LEU A 136 -17.03 16.89 2.08
N THR A 137 -16.15 16.08 1.49
CA THR A 137 -15.15 16.57 0.53
C THR A 137 -15.75 17.05 -0.79
N GLY A 138 -17.01 16.64 -1.08
CA GLY A 138 -17.71 16.97 -2.33
C GLY A 138 -17.15 16.22 -3.56
N ARG A 139 -16.30 15.22 -3.37
CA ARG A 139 -15.73 14.39 -4.43
C ARG A 139 -16.36 13.00 -4.43
N ASP A 140 -16.29 12.35 -5.58
CA ASP A 140 -16.59 10.92 -5.65
C ASP A 140 -15.60 10.14 -4.80
N PHE A 141 -16.09 9.15 -4.06
CA PHE A 141 -15.28 8.41 -3.10
C PHE A 141 -15.65 6.94 -3.03
N VAL A 142 -14.75 6.15 -2.48
CA VAL A 142 -14.96 4.77 -2.09
C VAL A 142 -14.43 4.57 -0.68
N LEU A 143 -15.24 3.96 0.20
CA LEU A 143 -14.77 3.42 1.47
C LEU A 143 -14.63 1.91 1.33
N GLU A 144 -13.40 1.41 1.46
CA GLU A 144 -13.12 -0.02 1.57
C GLU A 144 -13.14 -0.47 3.03
N ILE A 145 -13.72 -1.63 3.26
CA ILE A 145 -13.68 -2.31 4.56
C ILE A 145 -13.17 -3.74 4.41
N SER A 146 -12.47 -4.21 5.43
CA SER A 146 -11.97 -5.58 5.57
C SER A 146 -12.02 -6.02 7.02
N HIS A 147 -11.65 -7.28 7.27
CA HIS A 147 -11.60 -7.82 8.63
C HIS A 147 -10.36 -8.69 8.85
N MET A 148 -9.41 -8.23 9.67
CA MET A 148 -8.15 -8.95 9.94
C MET A 148 -8.36 -10.35 10.52
N GLY A 149 -9.41 -10.56 11.32
CA GLY A 149 -9.75 -11.87 11.86
C GLY A 149 -10.08 -12.92 10.80
N PHE A 150 -10.55 -12.53 9.62
CA PHE A 150 -10.74 -13.45 8.49
C PHE A 150 -9.39 -13.88 7.91
N VAL A 151 -8.49 -12.93 7.71
CA VAL A 151 -7.15 -13.18 7.13
C VAL A 151 -6.28 -14.02 8.07
N THR A 152 -6.22 -13.65 9.35
CA THR A 152 -5.46 -14.39 10.36
C THR A 152 -6.05 -15.78 10.58
N GLY A 153 -7.38 -15.89 10.60
CA GLY A 153 -8.08 -17.18 10.67
C GLY A 153 -7.76 -18.09 9.48
N LEU A 154 -7.62 -17.51 8.27
CA LEU A 154 -7.19 -18.30 7.11
C LEU A 154 -5.75 -18.79 7.25
N PHE A 155 -4.82 -17.96 7.74
CA PHE A 155 -3.44 -18.41 8.01
C PHE A 155 -3.39 -19.58 8.99
N ASP A 156 -4.20 -19.52 10.04
CA ASP A 156 -4.30 -20.62 11.02
C ASP A 156 -4.88 -21.87 10.38
N ALA A 157 -5.93 -21.73 9.57
CA ALA A 157 -6.60 -22.85 8.91
C ALA A 157 -5.71 -23.57 7.89
N VAL A 158 -4.88 -22.82 7.16
CA VAL A 158 -3.95 -23.41 6.17
C VAL A 158 -2.61 -23.83 6.79
N GLY A 159 -2.41 -23.60 8.08
CA GLY A 159 -1.18 -23.95 8.81
C GLY A 159 0.02 -23.09 8.39
N ALA A 160 -0.19 -21.82 8.03
CA ALA A 160 0.90 -20.92 7.64
C ALA A 160 1.82 -20.62 8.84
N PRO A 161 3.14 -20.94 8.76
CA PRO A 161 4.10 -20.64 9.81
C PRO A 161 4.17 -19.13 10.11
N GLU A 162 4.33 -18.74 11.37
CA GLU A 162 4.42 -17.30 11.74
C GLU A 162 5.50 -16.54 10.99
N SER A 163 6.64 -17.18 10.74
CA SER A 163 7.77 -16.58 10.02
C SER A 163 7.47 -16.16 8.58
N ILE A 164 6.47 -16.79 7.93
CA ILE A 164 6.11 -16.49 6.54
C ILE A 164 4.90 -15.55 6.43
N ARG A 165 4.11 -15.40 7.50
CA ARG A 165 2.88 -14.59 7.50
C ARG A 165 3.08 -13.13 7.06
N PRO A 166 4.15 -12.42 7.48
CA PRO A 166 4.40 -11.05 6.99
C PRO A 166 4.56 -10.98 5.47
N ARG A 167 5.26 -11.97 4.88
CA ARG A 167 5.43 -12.05 3.42
C ARG A 167 4.11 -12.38 2.71
N LEU A 168 3.32 -13.30 3.25
CA LEU A 168 1.98 -13.62 2.72
C LEU A 168 1.05 -12.40 2.80
N LEU A 169 1.06 -11.64 3.91
CA LEU A 169 0.31 -10.39 4.04
C LEU A 169 0.69 -9.37 2.98
N THR A 170 1.98 -9.19 2.74
CA THR A 170 2.46 -8.29 1.68
C THR A 170 1.91 -8.71 0.31
N CYS A 171 1.99 -10.00 -0.03
CA CYS A 171 1.46 -10.50 -1.29
C CYS A 171 -0.07 -10.33 -1.41
N ILE A 172 -0.83 -10.54 -0.32
CA ILE A 172 -2.28 -10.31 -0.28
C ILE A 172 -2.58 -8.83 -0.50
N ARG A 173 -1.93 -7.94 0.28
CA ARG A 173 -2.08 -6.49 0.18
C ARG A 173 -1.82 -5.95 -1.22
N ASP A 174 -0.81 -6.49 -1.89
CA ASP A 174 -0.38 -6.07 -3.22
C ASP A 174 -1.11 -6.84 -4.34
N ARG A 175 -2.07 -7.72 -3.96
CA ARG A 175 -2.87 -8.60 -4.85
C ARG A 175 -2.00 -9.48 -5.76
N ASN A 176 -0.82 -9.87 -5.29
CA ASN A 176 0.15 -10.64 -6.04
C ASN A 176 -0.10 -12.16 -5.90
N ALA A 177 -1.06 -12.68 -6.65
CA ALA A 177 -1.42 -14.09 -6.62
C ALA A 177 -0.26 -15.01 -7.05
N HIS A 178 0.58 -14.58 -7.99
CA HIS A 178 1.73 -15.34 -8.46
C HIS A 178 2.77 -15.54 -7.33
N GLU A 179 3.12 -14.49 -6.61
CA GLU A 179 4.06 -14.60 -5.49
C GLU A 179 3.43 -15.33 -4.30
N LEU A 180 2.10 -15.24 -4.09
CA LEU A 180 1.38 -16.05 -3.09
C LEU A 180 1.53 -17.54 -3.37
N GLN A 181 1.38 -17.98 -4.63
CA GLN A 181 1.58 -19.38 -5.01
C GLN A 181 3.00 -19.85 -4.72
N LYS A 182 3.99 -19.03 -5.07
CA LYS A 182 5.39 -19.34 -4.83
C LYS A 182 5.71 -19.40 -3.33
N CYS A 183 5.32 -18.38 -2.55
CA CYS A 183 5.51 -18.35 -1.09
C CYS A 183 4.83 -19.51 -0.38
N GLY A 184 3.60 -19.85 -0.79
CA GLY A 184 2.86 -20.99 -0.26
C GLY A 184 3.59 -22.32 -0.52
N GLY A 185 4.13 -22.51 -1.74
CA GLY A 185 4.94 -23.67 -2.09
C GLY A 185 6.24 -23.76 -1.29
N GLU A 186 6.99 -22.66 -1.16
CA GLU A 186 8.21 -22.57 -0.36
C GLU A 186 7.97 -22.86 1.12
N ALA A 187 6.81 -22.45 1.65
CA ALA A 187 6.38 -22.69 3.03
C ALA A 187 5.81 -24.12 3.27
N GLY A 188 5.68 -24.94 2.21
CA GLY A 188 5.13 -26.27 2.30
C GLY A 188 3.61 -26.31 2.54
N LEU A 189 2.88 -25.24 2.23
CA LEU A 189 1.43 -25.21 2.31
C LEU A 189 0.81 -26.17 1.29
N SER A 190 -0.35 -26.73 1.61
CA SER A 190 -1.09 -27.54 0.65
C SER A 190 -1.53 -26.71 -0.54
N LYS A 191 -1.71 -27.36 -1.71
CA LYS A 191 -2.24 -26.67 -2.90
C LYS A 191 -3.59 -25.99 -2.60
N GLN A 192 -4.47 -26.68 -1.89
CA GLN A 192 -5.77 -26.13 -1.50
C GLN A 192 -5.64 -24.89 -0.60
N GLY A 193 -4.69 -24.90 0.36
CA GLY A 193 -4.43 -23.75 1.22
C GLY A 193 -3.87 -22.55 0.44
N THR A 194 -2.93 -22.81 -0.47
CA THR A 194 -2.38 -21.75 -1.34
C THR A 194 -3.44 -21.18 -2.28
N ASP A 195 -4.28 -22.03 -2.88
CA ASP A 195 -5.40 -21.59 -3.73
C ASP A 195 -6.41 -20.74 -2.94
N ALA A 196 -6.67 -21.06 -1.66
CA ALA A 196 -7.51 -20.25 -0.79
C ALA A 196 -6.94 -18.85 -0.53
N LEU A 197 -5.62 -18.75 -0.29
CA LEU A 197 -4.93 -17.46 -0.13
C LEU A 197 -4.99 -16.62 -1.43
N CYS A 198 -4.79 -17.25 -2.60
CA CYS A 198 -4.91 -16.57 -3.88
C CYS A 198 -6.34 -16.10 -4.15
N ARG A 199 -7.35 -16.89 -3.80
CA ARG A 199 -8.75 -16.48 -3.92
C ARG A 199 -9.07 -15.29 -3.02
N LEU A 200 -8.58 -15.29 -1.77
CA LEU A 200 -8.75 -14.19 -0.83
C LEU A 200 -8.26 -12.87 -1.43
N SER A 201 -7.08 -12.86 -2.05
CA SER A 201 -6.48 -11.63 -2.62
C SER A 201 -7.29 -11.01 -3.76
N GLY A 202 -8.22 -11.75 -4.35
CA GLY A 202 -9.14 -11.28 -5.40
C GLY A 202 -10.56 -10.95 -4.91
N LEU A 203 -10.87 -11.15 -3.62
CA LEU A 203 -12.22 -10.91 -3.08
C LEU A 203 -12.41 -9.44 -2.76
N SER A 204 -12.92 -8.68 -3.73
CA SER A 204 -13.21 -7.26 -3.59
C SER A 204 -14.43 -6.87 -4.43
N GLY A 205 -15.25 -5.95 -3.94
CA GLY A 205 -16.40 -5.43 -4.66
C GLY A 205 -17.63 -5.14 -3.78
N ASN A 206 -18.82 -5.38 -4.36
CA ASN A 206 -20.08 -5.26 -3.62
C ASN A 206 -20.08 -6.21 -2.41
N TRP A 207 -20.50 -5.71 -1.26
CA TRP A 207 -20.37 -6.42 0.01
C TRP A 207 -21.17 -7.75 0.05
N GLU A 208 -22.37 -7.81 -0.54
CA GLU A 208 -23.18 -9.04 -0.59
C GLU A 208 -22.45 -10.11 -1.40
N THR A 209 -22.01 -9.75 -2.59
CA THR A 209 -21.29 -10.67 -3.50
C THR A 209 -19.99 -11.18 -2.89
N VAL A 210 -19.24 -10.30 -2.20
CA VAL A 210 -17.97 -10.70 -1.58
C VAL A 210 -18.19 -11.58 -0.37
N LEU A 211 -19.19 -11.29 0.48
CA LEU A 211 -19.52 -12.14 1.62
C LEU A 211 -19.96 -13.53 1.19
N ASP A 212 -20.82 -13.63 0.15
CA ASP A 212 -21.27 -14.92 -0.37
C ASP A 212 -20.10 -15.71 -1.00
N ALA A 213 -19.17 -15.04 -1.66
CA ALA A 213 -17.96 -15.67 -2.21
C ALA A 213 -16.93 -16.05 -1.14
N ALA A 214 -16.92 -15.38 0.01
CA ALA A 214 -16.04 -15.68 1.14
C ALA A 214 -16.57 -16.81 2.06
N GLU A 215 -17.88 -17.04 2.10
CA GLU A 215 -18.50 -18.07 2.94
C GLU A 215 -17.85 -19.46 2.76
N PRO A 216 -17.62 -19.97 1.53
CA PRO A 216 -16.95 -21.26 1.32
C PRO A 216 -15.48 -21.29 1.75
N LEU A 217 -14.86 -20.14 1.98
CA LEU A 217 -13.49 -20.00 2.47
C LEU A 217 -13.41 -19.94 3.98
N ALA A 218 -14.52 -19.85 4.71
CA ALA A 218 -14.57 -19.83 6.16
C ALA A 218 -14.29 -21.23 6.73
N LEU A 219 -13.01 -21.54 6.96
CA LEU A 219 -12.54 -22.85 7.37
C LEU A 219 -12.54 -23.07 8.89
N ASN A 220 -12.77 -22.03 9.69
CA ASN A 220 -12.82 -22.10 11.15
C ASN A 220 -13.80 -21.09 11.75
N ALA A 221 -14.04 -21.24 13.07
CA ALA A 221 -14.98 -20.39 13.80
C ALA A 221 -14.60 -18.88 13.79
N ALA A 222 -13.31 -18.56 13.82
CA ALA A 222 -12.84 -17.18 13.80
C ALA A 222 -13.18 -16.48 12.47
N MET A 223 -13.02 -17.18 11.34
CA MET A 223 -13.40 -16.67 10.03
C MET A 223 -14.93 -16.50 9.92
N GLY A 224 -15.71 -17.47 10.42
CA GLY A 224 -17.17 -17.36 10.48
C GLY A 224 -17.64 -16.19 11.32
N ALA A 225 -17.02 -15.91 12.46
CA ALA A 225 -17.31 -14.75 13.31
C ALA A 225 -16.99 -13.43 12.58
N ALA A 226 -15.86 -13.35 11.88
CA ALA A 226 -15.48 -12.18 11.08
C ALA A 226 -16.50 -11.88 9.96
N LEU A 227 -16.96 -12.90 9.24
CA LEU A 227 -18.02 -12.71 8.21
C LEU A 227 -19.35 -12.29 8.84
N SER A 228 -19.72 -12.82 9.99
CA SER A 228 -20.92 -12.43 10.71
C SER A 228 -20.87 -10.96 11.14
N GLU A 229 -19.73 -10.50 11.69
CA GLU A 229 -19.51 -9.09 12.06
C GLU A 229 -19.63 -8.16 10.85
N LEU A 230 -18.98 -8.51 9.73
CA LEU A 230 -19.08 -7.75 8.48
C LEU A 230 -20.50 -7.72 7.93
N ARG A 231 -21.24 -8.85 7.98
CA ARG A 231 -22.63 -8.93 7.51
C ARG A 231 -23.54 -8.05 8.35
N THR A 232 -23.39 -8.08 9.69
CA THR A 232 -24.14 -7.22 10.61
C THR A 232 -23.88 -5.75 10.35
N LEU A 233 -22.61 -5.37 10.20
CA LEU A 233 -22.21 -3.98 9.90
C LEU A 233 -22.79 -3.50 8.55
N CYS A 234 -22.61 -4.28 7.48
CA CYS A 234 -23.10 -3.90 6.16
C CYS A 234 -24.63 -3.80 6.12
N ALA A 235 -25.35 -4.69 6.81
CA ALA A 235 -26.80 -4.61 6.93
C ALA A 235 -27.25 -3.31 7.65
N ALA A 236 -26.60 -2.95 8.77
CA ALA A 236 -26.89 -1.70 9.47
C ALA A 236 -26.62 -0.45 8.62
N LEU A 237 -25.57 -0.47 7.80
CA LEU A 237 -25.28 0.63 6.86
C LEU A 237 -26.26 0.66 5.68
N ALA A 238 -26.74 -0.50 5.22
CA ALA A 238 -27.74 -0.61 4.17
C ALA A 238 -29.09 -0.01 4.60
N GLU A 239 -29.52 -0.24 5.85
CA GLU A 239 -30.70 0.38 6.42
C GLU A 239 -30.63 1.93 6.44
N GLN A 240 -29.40 2.47 6.51
CA GLN A 240 -29.11 3.91 6.45
C GLN A 240 -28.90 4.43 5.01
N GLY A 241 -28.97 3.56 3.99
CA GLY A 241 -28.72 3.92 2.59
C GLY A 241 -27.26 4.27 2.27
N GLN A 242 -26.30 3.75 3.06
CA GLN A 242 -24.88 4.14 2.97
C GLN A 242 -23.97 3.11 2.31
N THR A 243 -24.52 2.13 1.58
CA THR A 243 -23.72 1.07 0.97
C THR A 243 -23.29 1.33 -0.47
N GLU A 244 -23.80 2.35 -1.14
CA GLU A 244 -23.50 2.64 -2.55
C GLU A 244 -21.99 2.87 -2.79
N LYS A 245 -21.32 3.57 -1.87
CA LYS A 245 -19.90 3.90 -1.92
C LYS A 245 -19.04 2.99 -1.04
N LEU A 246 -19.65 1.94 -0.48
CA LEU A 246 -18.98 0.96 0.35
C LEU A 246 -18.51 -0.22 -0.51
N LYS A 247 -17.25 -0.61 -0.38
CA LYS A 247 -16.72 -1.85 -0.94
C LYS A 247 -16.17 -2.75 0.17
N LEU A 248 -16.43 -4.03 0.06
CA LEU A 248 -15.73 -5.02 0.88
C LEU A 248 -14.51 -5.51 0.10
N ASP A 249 -13.34 -5.45 0.71
CA ASP A 249 -12.07 -5.90 0.11
C ASP A 249 -11.25 -6.71 1.11
N LEU A 250 -11.29 -8.03 1.01
CA LEU A 250 -10.58 -8.92 1.92
C LEU A 250 -9.04 -8.93 1.68
N SER A 251 -8.56 -8.29 0.61
CA SER A 251 -7.13 -8.04 0.40
C SER A 251 -6.62 -6.78 1.12
N LEU A 252 -7.54 -5.94 1.63
CA LEU A 252 -7.20 -4.82 2.48
C LEU A 252 -6.73 -5.33 3.84
N VAL A 253 -5.42 -5.46 3.99
CA VAL A 253 -4.76 -5.93 5.21
C VAL A 253 -3.80 -4.87 5.72
N ASN A 254 -3.59 -4.86 7.01
CA ASN A 254 -2.65 -3.99 7.70
C ASN A 254 -1.76 -4.81 8.62
N ASP A 255 -0.88 -4.14 9.35
CA ASP A 255 -0.06 -4.80 10.35
C ASP A 255 -0.95 -5.54 11.36
N MET A 256 -0.68 -6.84 11.52
CA MET A 256 -1.46 -7.72 12.41
C MET A 256 -1.35 -7.31 13.88
N ASP A 257 -0.28 -6.61 14.24
CA ASP A 257 -0.07 -6.18 15.62
C ASP A 257 -0.91 -4.94 15.98
N TYR A 258 -1.33 -4.16 14.98
CA TYR A 258 -2.11 -2.93 15.21
C TYR A 258 -3.62 -3.17 15.15
N TYR A 259 -4.13 -3.75 14.05
CA TYR A 259 -5.56 -3.99 13.87
C TYR A 259 -5.91 -5.47 14.07
N ASN A 260 -6.92 -5.74 14.90
CA ASN A 260 -7.36 -7.10 15.20
C ASN A 260 -8.77 -7.46 14.68
N GLY A 261 -9.46 -6.49 14.09
CA GLY A 261 -10.83 -6.65 13.56
C GLY A 261 -11.01 -5.90 12.26
N LEU A 262 -12.02 -5.04 12.21
CA LEU A 262 -12.34 -4.21 11.06
C LEU A 262 -11.17 -3.31 10.66
N VAL A 263 -10.94 -3.18 9.35
CA VAL A 263 -10.01 -2.22 8.73
C VAL A 263 -10.76 -1.34 7.77
N LEU A 264 -10.44 -0.04 7.75
CA LEU A 264 -11.09 0.98 6.94
C LEU A 264 -10.06 1.70 6.07
N GLN A 265 -10.38 1.93 4.81
CA GLN A 265 -9.58 2.75 3.92
C GLN A 265 -10.45 3.52 2.94
N GLY A 266 -10.32 4.85 2.93
CA GLY A 266 -11.11 5.74 2.09
C GLY A 266 -10.31 6.40 0.98
N TYR A 267 -10.87 6.43 -0.22
CA TYR A 267 -10.26 7.03 -1.42
C TYR A 267 -11.15 8.11 -1.99
N LEU A 268 -10.54 9.16 -2.54
CA LEU A 268 -11.21 10.21 -3.30
C LEU A 268 -10.77 10.18 -4.77
N ALA A 269 -11.71 10.37 -5.67
CA ALA A 269 -11.40 10.50 -7.09
C ALA A 269 -10.47 11.71 -7.32
N GLY A 270 -9.41 11.49 -8.09
CA GLY A 270 -8.39 12.50 -8.37
C GLY A 270 -7.21 12.53 -7.39
N LEU A 271 -7.23 11.72 -6.33
CA LEU A 271 -6.06 11.54 -5.45
C LEU A 271 -5.45 10.14 -5.61
N PRO A 272 -4.11 10.04 -5.61
CA PRO A 272 -3.42 8.77 -5.88
C PRO A 272 -3.38 7.81 -4.68
N ARG A 273 -3.73 8.28 -3.49
CA ARG A 273 -3.59 7.56 -2.22
C ARG A 273 -4.87 7.61 -1.40
N ALA A 274 -4.98 6.67 -0.46
CA ALA A 274 -6.05 6.73 0.53
C ALA A 274 -5.92 7.98 1.41
N VAL A 275 -7.04 8.68 1.58
CA VAL A 275 -7.14 9.89 2.39
C VAL A 275 -7.73 9.63 3.78
N LEU A 276 -8.36 8.47 3.98
CA LEU A 276 -8.88 8.04 5.26
C LEU A 276 -8.35 6.65 5.58
N LYS A 277 -7.86 6.46 6.80
CA LYS A 277 -7.43 5.15 7.31
C LYS A 277 -7.91 4.96 8.72
N GLY A 278 -8.31 3.72 9.06
CA GLY A 278 -8.80 3.40 10.39
C GLY A 278 -9.07 1.92 10.57
N GLY A 279 -9.71 1.59 11.71
CA GLY A 279 -10.08 0.22 12.02
C GLY A 279 -10.21 -0.02 13.52
N ARG A 280 -10.37 -1.28 13.89
CA ARG A 280 -10.48 -1.77 15.25
C ARG A 280 -9.11 -2.15 15.80
N TYR A 281 -8.73 -1.57 16.94
CA TYR A 281 -7.41 -1.71 17.55
C TYR A 281 -7.49 -2.04 19.05
N ASP A 282 -8.28 -3.04 19.41
CA ASP A 282 -8.49 -3.49 20.78
C ASP A 282 -7.17 -3.80 21.54
N PRO A 283 -6.12 -4.38 20.90
CA PRO A 283 -4.86 -4.68 21.60
C PRO A 283 -4.18 -3.42 22.17
N LEU A 284 -4.23 -2.30 21.46
CA LEU A 284 -3.69 -1.02 21.94
C LEU A 284 -4.51 -0.48 23.12
N ALA A 285 -5.84 -0.49 23.02
CA ALA A 285 -6.71 -0.01 24.09
C ALA A 285 -6.57 -0.86 25.37
N ALA A 286 -6.52 -2.18 25.22
CA ALA A 286 -6.39 -3.13 26.32
C ALA A 286 -5.07 -3.01 27.09
N GLN A 287 -4.00 -2.49 26.46
CA GLN A 287 -2.71 -2.25 27.10
C GLN A 287 -2.81 -1.20 28.22
N PHE A 288 -3.62 -0.18 28.00
CA PHE A 288 -3.83 0.89 28.99
C PHE A 288 -5.04 0.63 29.89
N ARG A 289 -6.00 -0.16 29.41
CA ARG A 289 -7.25 -0.43 30.10
C ARG A 289 -7.72 -1.85 29.79
N PRO A 290 -7.48 -2.81 30.71
CA PRO A 290 -7.84 -4.22 30.49
C PRO A 290 -9.32 -4.38 30.10
N GLY A 291 -9.57 -5.11 29.01
CA GLY A 291 -10.91 -5.37 28.48
C GLY A 291 -11.51 -4.25 27.61
N ALA A 292 -10.85 -3.10 27.50
CA ALA A 292 -11.29 -2.05 26.58
C ALA A 292 -11.14 -2.48 25.12
N LYS A 293 -12.09 -2.07 24.30
CA LYS A 293 -12.08 -2.18 22.86
C LYS A 293 -11.94 -0.78 22.27
N ALA A 294 -11.50 -0.69 21.01
CA ALA A 294 -11.38 0.59 20.35
C ALA A 294 -11.56 0.50 18.83
N ILE A 295 -12.22 1.52 18.28
CA ILE A 295 -12.36 1.74 16.84
C ILE A 295 -12.24 3.23 16.54
N GLY A 296 -11.53 3.57 15.46
CA GLY A 296 -11.40 4.95 15.03
C GLY A 296 -10.85 5.06 13.62
N PHE A 297 -10.76 6.30 13.14
CA PHE A 297 -10.14 6.62 11.87
C PHE A 297 -9.55 8.01 11.85
N ALA A 298 -8.61 8.24 10.93
CA ALA A 298 -8.05 9.55 10.60
C ALA A 298 -8.28 9.88 9.13
N LEU A 299 -8.72 11.10 8.85
CA LEU A 299 -8.73 11.74 7.53
C LEU A 299 -7.50 12.64 7.41
N TYR A 300 -6.71 12.48 6.35
CA TYR A 300 -5.50 13.25 6.06
C TYR A 300 -5.88 14.52 5.30
N LEU A 301 -5.89 15.66 5.99
CA LEU A 301 -6.38 16.92 5.46
C LEU A 301 -5.43 17.55 4.43
N ASP A 302 -4.12 17.35 4.57
CA ASP A 302 -3.11 17.87 3.65
C ASP A 302 -3.21 17.25 2.25
N GLU A 303 -3.75 16.04 2.11
CA GLU A 303 -3.99 15.43 0.80
C GLU A 303 -5.13 16.18 0.05
N LEU A 304 -6.06 16.82 0.76
CA LEU A 304 -7.17 17.56 0.14
C LEU A 304 -6.70 18.82 -0.61
N ASP A 305 -5.60 19.42 -0.21
CA ASP A 305 -5.04 20.60 -0.89
C ASP A 305 -4.47 20.26 -2.29
N ARG A 306 -4.30 18.96 -2.58
CA ARG A 306 -3.91 18.48 -3.92
C ARG A 306 -5.09 18.36 -4.88
N LEU A 307 -6.33 18.47 -4.38
CA LEU A 307 -7.52 18.45 -5.23
C LEU A 307 -7.56 19.74 -6.05
N THR A 308 -7.42 19.61 -7.35
CA THR A 308 -7.64 20.73 -8.29
C THR A 308 -9.14 20.90 -8.55
N ASP A 309 -9.59 22.12 -8.88
CA ASP A 309 -11.00 22.40 -9.19
C ASP A 309 -11.50 21.66 -10.45
N ALA A 310 -10.59 21.22 -11.30
CA ALA A 310 -10.92 20.36 -12.44
C ALA A 310 -11.24 18.94 -11.96
N VAL A 311 -12.52 18.57 -11.95
CA VAL A 311 -12.96 17.18 -11.76
C VAL A 311 -12.57 16.39 -13.00
N PRO A 312 -11.64 15.42 -12.94
CA PRO A 312 -11.47 14.51 -14.05
C PRO A 312 -12.73 13.63 -14.14
N GLY A 313 -13.54 13.77 -15.17
CA GLY A 313 -14.60 12.82 -15.47
C GLY A 313 -16.03 13.35 -15.61
N ASP A 314 -16.30 14.66 -15.48
CA ASP A 314 -17.66 15.20 -15.63
C ASP A 314 -18.04 15.58 -17.08
N SER A 315 -17.20 15.22 -18.06
CA SER A 315 -17.41 15.59 -19.48
C SER A 315 -18.14 14.57 -20.32
N GLY A 316 -18.68 13.48 -19.75
CA GLY A 316 -19.36 12.42 -20.54
C GLY A 316 -18.39 11.69 -21.51
N GLU A 317 -17.09 11.95 -21.41
CA GLU A 317 -16.05 11.29 -22.19
C GLU A 317 -15.81 9.87 -21.66
N ARG A 318 -15.53 8.96 -22.60
CA ARG A 318 -15.18 7.57 -22.29
C ARG A 318 -14.00 7.55 -21.30
N VAL A 319 -14.10 6.71 -20.27
CA VAL A 319 -13.01 6.52 -19.28
C VAL A 319 -11.72 6.15 -20.02
N MET A 320 -10.68 6.94 -19.82
CA MET A 320 -9.35 6.72 -20.40
C MET A 320 -8.45 6.07 -19.37
N LEU A 321 -7.81 4.94 -19.74
CA LEU A 321 -6.72 4.36 -18.96
C LEU A 321 -5.40 5.03 -19.33
N ASN A 322 -4.75 5.64 -18.36
CA ASN A 322 -3.42 6.22 -18.48
C ASN A 322 -2.38 5.15 -18.18
N VAL A 323 -1.49 4.88 -19.13
CA VAL A 323 -0.50 3.80 -19.05
C VAL A 323 0.92 4.35 -19.07
N ALA A 324 1.70 4.08 -18.04
CA ALA A 324 3.13 4.34 -18.04
C ALA A 324 3.84 3.24 -18.85
N LEU A 325 4.26 3.57 -20.08
CA LEU A 325 4.95 2.66 -20.99
C LEU A 325 6.46 2.88 -20.92
N PRO A 326 7.27 1.87 -20.56
CA PRO A 326 8.72 2.02 -20.52
C PRO A 326 9.28 2.23 -21.94
N LYS A 327 10.29 3.09 -22.09
CA LYS A 327 11.04 3.24 -23.35
C LYS A 327 12.04 2.09 -23.53
N GLY A 328 12.33 1.74 -24.78
CA GLY A 328 13.34 0.75 -25.16
C GLY A 328 12.77 -0.67 -25.32
N ARG A 329 13.65 -1.67 -25.43
CA ARG A 329 13.31 -3.05 -25.80
C ARG A 329 12.16 -3.68 -25.00
N LEU A 330 12.06 -3.40 -23.72
CA LEU A 330 10.93 -3.87 -22.91
C LEU A 330 9.63 -3.16 -23.35
N GLY A 331 9.69 -1.84 -23.56
CA GLY A 331 8.54 -1.05 -23.98
C GLY A 331 7.98 -1.49 -25.32
N ASP A 332 8.84 -1.84 -26.28
CA ASP A 332 8.41 -2.36 -27.58
C ASP A 332 7.58 -3.65 -27.40
N LYS A 333 8.11 -4.61 -26.62
CA LYS A 333 7.40 -5.87 -26.32
C LYS A 333 6.09 -5.65 -25.56
N VAL A 334 6.08 -4.71 -24.62
CA VAL A 334 4.88 -4.34 -23.85
C VAL A 334 3.83 -3.72 -24.75
N TYR A 335 4.25 -2.78 -25.62
CA TYR A 335 3.33 -2.16 -26.57
C TYR A 335 2.74 -3.17 -27.54
N ASP A 336 3.56 -4.07 -28.10
CA ASP A 336 3.10 -5.14 -29.00
C ASP A 336 2.07 -6.06 -28.32
N LEU A 337 2.32 -6.40 -27.04
CA LEU A 337 1.38 -7.19 -26.24
C LEU A 337 0.03 -6.46 -26.08
N LEU A 338 0.05 -5.19 -25.69
CA LEU A 338 -1.15 -4.36 -25.50
C LEU A 338 -1.89 -4.11 -26.85
N ALA A 339 -1.14 -3.84 -27.91
CA ALA A 339 -1.70 -3.69 -29.25
C ALA A 339 -2.36 -4.98 -29.76
N GLY A 340 -1.76 -6.14 -29.46
CA GLY A 340 -2.29 -7.46 -29.81
C GLY A 340 -3.65 -7.77 -29.18
N VAL A 341 -3.97 -7.15 -28.03
CA VAL A 341 -5.27 -7.29 -27.35
C VAL A 341 -6.23 -6.11 -27.60
N GLY A 342 -5.92 -5.26 -28.60
CA GLY A 342 -6.81 -4.21 -29.10
C GLY A 342 -6.60 -2.82 -28.49
N TYR A 343 -5.47 -2.58 -27.82
CA TYR A 343 -5.11 -1.29 -27.21
C TYR A 343 -3.98 -0.55 -27.97
N GLY A 344 -3.70 -0.92 -29.23
CA GLY A 344 -2.74 -0.21 -30.08
C GLY A 344 -3.19 1.21 -30.43
N CYS A 345 -2.26 2.12 -30.64
CA CYS A 345 -2.54 3.47 -31.12
C CYS A 345 -2.53 3.50 -32.67
N PRO A 346 -3.33 4.39 -33.30
CA PRO A 346 -3.30 4.58 -34.75
C PRO A 346 -1.94 5.13 -35.25
N GLU A 347 -1.28 5.94 -34.44
CA GLU A 347 0.06 6.48 -34.75
C GLU A 347 1.13 5.47 -34.30
N ASN A 348 2.15 5.29 -35.15
CA ASN A 348 3.31 4.48 -34.77
C ASN A 348 4.09 5.22 -33.65
N TYR A 349 4.05 4.67 -32.45
CA TYR A 349 4.67 5.30 -31.27
C TYR A 349 6.21 5.36 -31.39
N ASN A 350 6.83 4.50 -32.20
CA ASN A 350 8.27 4.49 -32.42
C ASN A 350 8.76 5.62 -33.34
N ASP A 351 7.88 6.15 -34.20
CA ASP A 351 8.22 7.17 -35.18
C ASP A 351 7.93 8.60 -34.70
N THR A 352 7.41 8.74 -33.47
CA THR A 352 7.05 10.05 -32.91
C THR A 352 8.00 10.51 -31.82
N ARG A 353 8.25 11.83 -31.76
CA ARG A 353 8.89 12.46 -30.60
C ARG A 353 7.91 12.84 -29.50
N LYS A 354 6.63 12.56 -29.69
CA LYS A 354 5.60 12.80 -28.66
C LYS A 354 5.91 11.93 -27.44
N LEU A 355 5.70 12.49 -26.27
CA LEU A 355 5.79 11.76 -25.00
C LEU A 355 4.46 11.14 -24.59
N VAL A 356 3.38 11.55 -25.25
CA VAL A 356 2.02 11.07 -25.02
C VAL A 356 1.42 10.66 -26.35
N VAL A 357 0.89 9.45 -26.42
CA VAL A 357 0.14 8.92 -27.57
C VAL A 357 -1.18 8.34 -27.08
N GLU A 358 -2.25 8.52 -27.89
CA GLU A 358 -3.61 8.22 -27.43
C GLU A 358 -4.37 7.39 -28.48
N ASN A 359 -5.25 6.54 -27.97
CA ASN A 359 -6.32 5.91 -28.75
C ASN A 359 -7.67 6.07 -28.02
N PRO A 360 -8.40 7.19 -28.25
CA PRO A 360 -9.70 7.41 -27.60
C PRO A 360 -10.74 6.34 -27.92
N ALA A 361 -10.67 5.72 -29.11
CA ALA A 361 -11.57 4.63 -29.48
C ALA A 361 -11.36 3.37 -28.63
N ALA A 362 -10.11 3.09 -28.22
CA ALA A 362 -9.79 2.01 -27.30
C ALA A 362 -9.86 2.44 -25.82
N GLY A 363 -9.99 3.73 -25.53
CA GLY A 363 -10.01 4.26 -24.16
C GLY A 363 -8.64 4.20 -23.48
N ILE A 364 -7.53 4.43 -24.21
CA ILE A 364 -6.19 4.31 -23.67
C ILE A 364 -5.28 5.49 -24.07
N ARG A 365 -4.40 5.88 -23.12
CA ARG A 365 -3.37 6.90 -23.30
C ARG A 365 -2.06 6.39 -22.73
N TYR A 366 -0.99 6.45 -23.52
CA TYR A 366 0.35 6.03 -23.12
C TYR A 366 1.24 7.21 -22.82
N PHE A 367 1.96 7.14 -21.70
CA PHE A 367 3.06 8.04 -21.35
C PHE A 367 4.38 7.31 -21.54
N LEU A 368 5.23 7.81 -22.41
CA LEU A 368 6.52 7.21 -22.76
C LEU A 368 7.59 7.64 -21.75
N VAL A 369 7.87 6.82 -20.76
CA VAL A 369 8.75 7.14 -19.64
C VAL A 369 10.00 6.25 -19.62
N LYS A 370 11.01 6.61 -18.82
CA LYS A 370 12.15 5.70 -18.57
C LYS A 370 11.67 4.49 -17.76
N PRO A 371 12.23 3.29 -17.98
CA PRO A 371 11.85 2.11 -17.20
C PRO A 371 11.93 2.31 -15.68
N SER A 372 12.96 3.03 -15.19
CA SER A 372 13.11 3.36 -13.76
C SER A 372 11.99 4.20 -13.18
N ASP A 373 11.25 4.92 -14.01
CA ASP A 373 10.29 5.92 -13.58
C ASP A 373 8.84 5.39 -13.64
N VAL A 374 8.60 4.24 -14.30
CA VAL A 374 7.25 3.68 -14.48
C VAL A 374 6.52 3.51 -13.14
N ALA A 375 7.17 2.88 -12.16
CA ALA A 375 6.56 2.65 -10.86
C ALA A 375 6.17 3.96 -10.15
N ILE A 376 7.02 5.00 -10.26
CA ILE A 376 6.77 6.32 -9.68
C ILE A 376 5.56 7.00 -10.32
N TYR A 377 5.43 6.95 -11.66
CA TYR A 377 4.27 7.52 -12.36
C TYR A 377 2.96 6.84 -11.98
N VAL A 378 3.00 5.52 -11.75
CA VAL A 378 1.83 4.75 -11.30
C VAL A 378 1.53 5.05 -9.82
N GLU A 379 2.52 5.00 -8.93
CA GLU A 379 2.34 5.28 -7.50
C GLU A 379 1.73 6.67 -7.24
N HIS A 380 2.18 7.68 -8.00
CA HIS A 380 1.70 9.06 -7.86
C HIS A 380 0.42 9.35 -8.66
N GLY A 381 -0.20 8.35 -9.29
CA GLY A 381 -1.46 8.48 -10.00
C GLY A 381 -1.42 9.28 -11.30
N ALA A 382 -0.23 9.64 -11.79
CA ALA A 382 -0.07 10.21 -13.12
C ALA A 382 -0.42 9.19 -14.21
N ALA A 383 -0.17 7.92 -13.94
CA ALA A 383 -0.66 6.79 -14.71
C ALA A 383 -1.51 5.88 -13.84
N ASP A 384 -2.58 5.31 -14.40
CA ASP A 384 -3.45 4.36 -13.71
C ASP A 384 -2.78 2.99 -13.59
N ILE A 385 -2.04 2.60 -14.64
CA ILE A 385 -1.37 1.33 -14.78
C ILE A 385 0.02 1.49 -15.42
N GLY A 386 0.85 0.47 -15.27
CA GLY A 386 2.15 0.39 -15.93
C GLY A 386 2.65 -1.04 -16.05
N ILE A 387 3.67 -1.24 -16.87
CA ILE A 387 4.37 -2.52 -16.94
C ILE A 387 5.85 -2.26 -16.76
N VAL A 388 6.43 -2.88 -15.73
CA VAL A 388 7.79 -2.59 -15.25
C VAL A 388 8.49 -3.86 -14.77
N GLY A 389 9.82 -3.90 -14.85
CA GLY A 389 10.61 -5.02 -14.31
C GLY A 389 10.46 -5.16 -12.79
N LYS A 390 10.41 -6.41 -12.30
CA LYS A 390 10.37 -6.74 -10.87
C LYS A 390 11.52 -6.08 -10.09
N ASP A 391 12.68 -5.96 -10.72
CA ASP A 391 13.86 -5.27 -10.18
C ASP A 391 13.59 -3.81 -9.80
N ILE A 392 12.84 -3.10 -10.64
CA ILE A 392 12.49 -1.70 -10.38
C ILE A 392 11.47 -1.59 -9.25
N LEU A 393 10.50 -2.52 -9.18
CA LEU A 393 9.53 -2.55 -8.09
C LEU A 393 10.22 -2.80 -6.75
N GLU A 394 11.07 -3.82 -6.65
CA GLU A 394 11.79 -4.16 -5.43
C GLU A 394 12.77 -3.04 -5.01
N GLU A 395 13.43 -2.40 -5.98
CA GLU A 395 14.37 -1.31 -5.68
C GLU A 395 13.63 -0.04 -5.23
N SER A 396 12.49 0.28 -5.84
CA SER A 396 11.74 1.50 -5.50
C SER A 396 10.88 1.34 -4.25
N GLY A 397 10.39 0.13 -3.98
CA GLY A 397 9.41 -0.12 -2.92
C GLY A 397 8.08 0.62 -3.13
N ALA A 398 7.70 0.87 -4.41
CA ALA A 398 6.51 1.63 -4.76
C ALA A 398 5.22 0.99 -4.23
N ASP A 399 4.33 1.81 -3.66
CA ASP A 399 3.03 1.37 -3.10
C ASP A 399 1.96 1.24 -4.21
N VAL A 400 2.03 0.13 -4.95
CA VAL A 400 1.15 -0.20 -6.07
C VAL A 400 0.61 -1.62 -5.95
N TYR A 401 -0.46 -1.94 -6.69
CA TYR A 401 -0.86 -3.33 -6.90
C TYR A 401 0.03 -3.99 -7.96
N GLU A 402 0.47 -5.23 -7.71
CA GLU A 402 1.19 -6.07 -8.67
C GLU A 402 0.25 -7.18 -9.15
N LEU A 403 -0.52 -6.91 -10.20
CA LEU A 403 -1.66 -7.71 -10.58
C LEU A 403 -1.32 -8.92 -11.45
N MET A 404 -0.20 -8.89 -12.21
CA MET A 404 0.14 -9.97 -13.14
C MET A 404 1.64 -10.00 -13.44
N ASP A 405 2.20 -11.22 -13.56
CA ASP A 405 3.49 -11.45 -14.21
C ASP A 405 3.26 -11.64 -15.72
N THR A 406 3.75 -10.71 -16.53
CA THR A 406 3.57 -10.77 -17.98
C THR A 406 4.48 -11.80 -18.66
N GLY A 407 5.46 -12.35 -17.95
CA GLY A 407 6.47 -13.25 -18.49
C GLY A 407 7.44 -12.60 -19.49
N LEU A 408 7.33 -11.28 -19.72
CA LEU A 408 8.22 -10.53 -20.61
C LEU A 408 9.54 -10.17 -19.90
N GLY A 409 10.61 -9.99 -20.66
CA GLY A 409 11.88 -9.46 -20.15
C GLY A 409 12.54 -10.34 -19.09
N LYS A 410 12.38 -11.67 -19.18
CA LYS A 410 12.96 -12.60 -18.21
C LYS A 410 14.47 -12.44 -18.09
N CYS A 411 14.92 -12.18 -16.88
CA CYS A 411 16.32 -12.13 -16.48
C CYS A 411 16.44 -12.51 -14.98
N ARG A 412 17.60 -12.30 -14.39
CA ARG A 412 17.82 -12.65 -12.99
C ARG A 412 18.74 -11.67 -12.30
N MET A 413 18.50 -11.38 -11.03
CA MET A 413 19.41 -10.62 -10.17
C MET A 413 20.48 -11.56 -9.65
N CYS A 414 21.73 -11.15 -9.82
CA CYS A 414 22.87 -11.98 -9.48
C CYS A 414 23.90 -11.20 -8.67
N VAL A 415 24.64 -11.92 -7.83
CA VAL A 415 25.95 -11.50 -7.37
C VAL A 415 26.97 -12.00 -8.40
N ALA A 416 27.81 -11.11 -8.92
CA ALA A 416 28.87 -11.46 -9.84
C ALA A 416 30.21 -10.81 -9.43
N GLY A 417 31.32 -11.39 -9.84
CA GLY A 417 32.64 -10.89 -9.48
C GLY A 417 33.76 -11.60 -10.26
N PRO A 418 35.03 -11.30 -9.96
CA PRO A 418 36.17 -11.95 -10.57
C PRO A 418 36.10 -13.48 -10.47
N LYS A 419 36.68 -14.19 -11.45
CA LYS A 419 36.65 -15.68 -11.50
C LYS A 419 37.28 -16.35 -10.29
N ASP A 420 38.26 -15.70 -9.68
CA ASP A 420 39.03 -16.16 -8.52
C ASP A 420 38.52 -15.57 -7.19
N PHE A 421 37.45 -14.76 -7.22
CA PHE A 421 36.90 -14.17 -6.02
C PHE A 421 36.54 -15.22 -4.96
N ARG A 422 36.98 -14.96 -3.73
CA ARG A 422 36.59 -15.67 -2.51
C ARG A 422 36.16 -14.68 -1.46
N ASP A 423 35.00 -14.89 -0.88
CA ASP A 423 34.51 -14.03 0.20
C ASP A 423 35.35 -14.23 1.47
N ASP A 424 35.68 -13.12 2.11
CA ASP A 424 36.36 -13.07 3.41
C ASP A 424 35.37 -12.48 4.44
N PRO A 425 34.75 -13.32 5.29
CA PRO A 425 33.81 -12.85 6.31
C PRO A 425 34.45 -11.94 7.37
N GLY A 426 35.80 -11.92 7.46
CA GLY A 426 36.50 -11.08 8.43
C GLY A 426 36.57 -9.59 8.08
N ARG A 427 36.08 -9.19 6.91
CA ARG A 427 36.02 -7.79 6.47
C ARG A 427 34.71 -7.45 5.82
N SER A 428 34.34 -6.16 5.79
CA SER A 428 33.19 -5.68 5.03
C SER A 428 33.38 -5.96 3.54
N LEU A 429 32.30 -6.44 2.88
CA LEU A 429 32.30 -6.77 1.45
C LEU A 429 31.88 -5.54 0.65
N ARG A 430 32.73 -5.07 -0.27
CA ARG A 430 32.43 -3.94 -1.14
C ARG A 430 31.57 -4.40 -2.32
N VAL A 431 30.34 -3.86 -2.41
CA VAL A 431 29.32 -4.24 -3.41
C VAL A 431 28.99 -3.05 -4.30
N ALA A 432 29.33 -3.10 -5.58
CA ALA A 432 28.90 -2.08 -6.53
C ALA A 432 27.55 -2.48 -7.15
N THR A 433 26.60 -1.54 -7.19
CA THR A 433 25.26 -1.80 -7.72
C THR A 433 24.51 -0.52 -8.02
N LYS A 434 23.52 -0.58 -8.91
CA LYS A 434 22.46 0.42 -9.03
C LYS A 434 21.24 0.08 -8.15
N PHE A 435 21.15 -1.16 -7.66
CA PHE A 435 20.05 -1.74 -6.89
C PHE A 435 20.42 -1.80 -5.40
N VAL A 436 20.47 -0.63 -4.77
CA VAL A 436 20.96 -0.46 -3.39
C VAL A 436 20.07 -1.19 -2.38
N ASN A 437 18.75 -1.05 -2.53
CA ASN A 437 17.79 -1.63 -1.59
C ASN A 437 17.73 -3.15 -1.71
N ILE A 438 17.75 -3.66 -2.95
CA ILE A 438 17.81 -5.11 -3.22
C ILE A 438 19.11 -5.72 -2.64
N ALA A 439 20.25 -5.07 -2.87
CA ALA A 439 21.52 -5.55 -2.35
C ALA A 439 21.56 -5.56 -0.81
N LYS A 440 21.08 -4.48 -0.17
CA LYS A 440 20.96 -4.39 1.29
C LYS A 440 20.09 -5.52 1.86
N ALA A 441 18.89 -5.71 1.29
CA ALA A 441 17.97 -6.74 1.74
C ALA A 441 18.56 -8.15 1.60
N TYR A 442 19.21 -8.44 0.46
CA TYR A 442 19.82 -9.73 0.20
C TYR A 442 20.94 -10.07 1.21
N TYR A 443 21.87 -9.15 1.46
CA TYR A 443 22.98 -9.39 2.38
C TYR A 443 22.55 -9.31 3.86
N ALA A 444 21.58 -8.46 4.20
CA ALA A 444 21.03 -8.41 5.55
C ALA A 444 20.35 -9.74 5.94
N ALA A 445 19.65 -10.39 5.01
CA ALA A 445 19.05 -11.71 5.23
C ALA A 445 20.10 -12.80 5.53
N GLN A 446 21.34 -12.59 5.12
CA GLN A 446 22.47 -13.51 5.37
C GLN A 446 23.33 -13.08 6.58
N GLY A 447 23.01 -11.99 7.24
CA GLY A 447 23.82 -11.40 8.31
C GLY A 447 25.21 -10.93 7.84
N ARG A 448 25.37 -10.62 6.54
CA ARG A 448 26.64 -10.22 5.93
C ARG A 448 26.76 -8.70 5.90
N ASP A 449 27.82 -8.17 6.52
CA ASP A 449 28.18 -6.75 6.47
C ASP A 449 28.74 -6.35 5.11
N ILE A 450 28.25 -5.24 4.54
CA ILE A 450 28.59 -4.77 3.20
C ILE A 450 28.82 -3.26 3.14
N ASP A 451 29.74 -2.84 2.28
CA ASP A 451 29.96 -1.48 1.83
C ASP A 451 29.36 -1.29 0.44
N ILE A 452 28.30 -0.47 0.32
CA ILE A 452 27.65 -0.26 -0.96
C ILE A 452 28.27 0.92 -1.72
N ILE A 453 28.63 0.65 -2.97
CA ILE A 453 29.10 1.63 -3.94
C ILE A 453 28.00 1.78 -5.00
N LYS A 454 27.22 2.85 -4.89
CA LYS A 454 26.14 3.13 -5.83
C LYS A 454 26.70 3.61 -7.16
N LEU A 455 26.39 2.89 -8.23
CA LEU A 455 26.69 3.26 -9.61
C LEU A 455 25.40 3.32 -10.44
N ASN A 456 25.42 4.06 -11.54
CA ASN A 456 24.24 4.22 -12.42
C ASN A 456 24.36 3.43 -13.74
N GLY A 457 25.52 2.88 -14.05
CA GLY A 457 25.78 2.09 -15.26
C GLY A 457 27.21 1.61 -15.32
N SER A 458 27.51 0.70 -16.27
CA SER A 458 28.82 0.04 -16.45
C SER A 458 29.37 -0.54 -15.14
N ILE A 459 28.49 -1.22 -14.41
CA ILE A 459 28.76 -1.69 -13.05
C ILE A 459 29.88 -2.73 -13.04
N GLU A 460 30.03 -3.48 -14.13
CA GLU A 460 31.07 -4.49 -14.34
C GLU A 460 32.50 -3.91 -14.25
N LEU A 461 32.68 -2.61 -14.51
CA LEU A 461 33.97 -1.94 -14.36
C LEU A 461 34.46 -1.88 -12.90
N ALA A 462 33.55 -1.87 -11.94
CA ALA A 462 33.93 -1.69 -10.54
C ALA A 462 34.85 -2.77 -9.98
N PRO A 463 34.59 -4.09 -10.13
CA PRO A 463 35.53 -5.12 -9.71
C PRO A 463 36.79 -5.17 -10.56
N ILE A 464 36.72 -4.85 -11.85
CA ILE A 464 37.89 -4.83 -12.75
C ILE A 464 38.91 -3.78 -12.31
N LEU A 465 38.41 -2.61 -11.89
CA LEU A 465 39.25 -1.50 -11.41
C LEU A 465 39.56 -1.58 -9.89
N GLY A 466 39.15 -2.64 -9.20
CA GLY A 466 39.35 -2.81 -7.76
C GLY A 466 38.54 -1.86 -6.89
N LEU A 467 37.50 -1.21 -7.44
CA LEU A 467 36.59 -0.34 -6.69
C LEU A 467 35.66 -1.16 -5.78
N SER A 468 35.18 -2.31 -6.25
CA SER A 468 34.38 -3.24 -5.45
C SER A 468 34.95 -4.66 -5.52
N ASP A 469 34.53 -5.52 -4.61
CA ASP A 469 34.89 -6.95 -4.61
C ASP A 469 33.92 -7.75 -5.49
N VAL A 470 32.64 -7.38 -5.47
CA VAL A 470 31.55 -7.98 -6.26
C VAL A 470 30.59 -6.91 -6.76
N ILE A 471 29.69 -7.31 -7.65
CA ILE A 471 28.56 -6.51 -8.11
C ILE A 471 27.25 -7.23 -7.82
N VAL A 472 26.18 -6.46 -7.63
CA VAL A 472 24.79 -6.94 -7.69
C VAL A 472 24.13 -6.29 -8.89
N ASP A 473 23.81 -7.09 -9.90
CA ASP A 473 23.22 -6.59 -11.14
C ASP A 473 22.36 -7.63 -11.85
N ILE A 474 21.62 -7.17 -12.84
CA ILE A 474 20.77 -8.00 -13.69
C ILE A 474 21.64 -8.75 -14.71
N VAL A 475 21.36 -10.04 -14.84
CA VAL A 475 22.01 -10.89 -15.84
C VAL A 475 20.93 -11.53 -16.71
N GLU A 476 20.94 -11.22 -18.02
CA GLU A 476 20.10 -11.88 -19.03
C GLU A 476 20.84 -13.10 -19.60
N THR A 477 21.90 -12.88 -20.41
CA THR A 477 22.70 -13.94 -21.05
C THR A 477 24.04 -14.17 -20.38
N GLY A 478 24.52 -13.23 -19.60
CA GLY A 478 25.83 -13.23 -18.96
C GLY A 478 27.00 -13.01 -19.93
N THR A 479 26.76 -12.57 -21.15
CA THR A 479 27.82 -12.34 -22.16
C THR A 479 28.75 -11.23 -21.70
N THR A 480 28.23 -10.08 -21.24
CA THR A 480 29.04 -8.96 -20.74
C THR A 480 29.99 -9.41 -19.60
N LEU A 481 29.49 -10.22 -18.67
CA LEU A 481 30.32 -10.73 -17.58
C LEU A 481 31.46 -11.59 -18.09
N ARG A 482 31.18 -12.53 -19.02
CA ARG A 482 32.21 -13.43 -19.59
C ARG A 482 33.29 -12.70 -20.37
N GLU A 483 32.90 -11.68 -21.16
CA GLU A 483 33.80 -10.85 -21.94
C GLU A 483 34.72 -9.99 -21.06
N ASN A 484 34.31 -9.74 -19.80
CA ASN A 484 35.08 -8.95 -18.83
C ASN A 484 35.69 -9.80 -17.71
N ASP A 485 35.89 -11.10 -17.92
CA ASP A 485 36.48 -12.05 -16.96
C ASP A 485 35.77 -12.15 -15.61
N LEU A 486 34.51 -11.80 -15.59
CA LEU A 486 33.63 -11.95 -14.43
C LEU A 486 32.80 -13.23 -14.54
N LYS A 487 32.35 -13.75 -13.40
CA LYS A 487 31.40 -14.88 -13.31
C LYS A 487 30.24 -14.55 -12.40
N VAL A 488 29.08 -15.17 -12.65
CA VAL A 488 27.99 -15.23 -11.69
C VAL A 488 28.43 -16.10 -10.51
N ILE A 489 28.34 -15.55 -9.30
CA ILE A 489 28.65 -16.24 -8.05
C ILE A 489 27.37 -16.86 -7.50
N THR A 490 26.29 -16.07 -7.45
CA THR A 490 24.98 -16.51 -6.94
C THR A 490 23.86 -15.85 -7.73
N GLU A 491 22.84 -16.62 -8.08
CA GLU A 491 21.56 -16.12 -8.58
C GLU A 491 20.56 -16.15 -7.43
N PHE A 492 19.88 -15.04 -7.14
CA PHE A 492 19.01 -14.99 -5.96
C PHE A 492 17.58 -14.48 -6.20
N MET A 493 17.32 -13.81 -7.34
CA MET A 493 15.99 -13.33 -7.63
C MET A 493 15.67 -13.42 -9.13
N PRO A 494 14.67 -14.21 -9.55
CA PRO A 494 14.16 -14.18 -10.93
C PRO A 494 13.43 -12.87 -11.19
N ILE A 495 13.59 -12.32 -12.38
CA ILE A 495 12.99 -11.04 -12.81
C ILE A 495 12.19 -11.27 -14.07
N SER A 496 11.00 -10.68 -14.12
CA SER A 496 10.16 -10.51 -15.29
C SER A 496 9.36 -9.20 -15.16
N ALA A 497 8.75 -8.76 -16.24
CA ALA A 497 7.94 -7.55 -16.23
C ALA A 497 6.58 -7.79 -15.56
N ARG A 498 6.19 -6.88 -14.69
CA ARG A 498 4.96 -6.92 -13.88
C ARG A 498 3.97 -5.88 -14.37
N PHE A 499 2.72 -6.28 -14.47
CA PHE A 499 1.61 -5.36 -14.65
C PHE A 499 1.23 -4.80 -13.28
N ILE A 500 1.33 -3.49 -13.14
CA ILE A 500 1.07 -2.77 -11.90
C ILE A 500 -0.07 -1.77 -12.07
N ALA A 501 -0.77 -1.48 -10.98
CA ALA A 501 -1.84 -0.49 -10.95
C ALA A 501 -1.72 0.42 -9.73
N ASN A 502 -2.07 1.70 -9.90
CA ASN A 502 -2.25 2.62 -8.79
C ASN A 502 -3.44 2.17 -7.94
N ARG A 503 -3.29 2.15 -6.61
CA ARG A 503 -4.31 1.65 -5.68
C ARG A 503 -5.61 2.44 -5.77
N ALA A 504 -5.54 3.76 -5.80
CA ALA A 504 -6.73 4.62 -5.91
C ALA A 504 -7.38 4.53 -7.29
N SER A 505 -6.59 4.58 -8.37
CA SER A 505 -7.12 4.41 -9.73
C SER A 505 -7.85 3.07 -9.90
N TYR A 506 -7.33 1.99 -9.30
CA TYR A 506 -7.99 0.70 -9.31
C TYR A 506 -9.38 0.75 -8.67
N GLN A 507 -9.60 1.57 -7.64
CA GLN A 507 -10.91 1.70 -7.01
C GLN A 507 -11.97 2.30 -7.93
N PHE A 508 -11.58 3.23 -8.79
CA PHE A 508 -12.50 3.95 -9.69
C PHE A 508 -12.55 3.38 -11.10
N LYS A 509 -11.51 2.64 -11.54
CA LYS A 509 -11.35 2.12 -12.91
C LYS A 509 -11.13 0.59 -12.96
N HIS A 510 -11.54 -0.15 -11.92
CA HIS A 510 -11.30 -1.59 -11.84
C HIS A 510 -11.87 -2.37 -13.02
N ARG A 511 -13.05 -1.97 -13.55
CA ARG A 511 -13.69 -2.67 -14.68
C ARG A 511 -12.83 -2.62 -15.94
N GLU A 512 -12.25 -1.47 -16.24
CA GLU A 512 -11.36 -1.26 -17.39
C GLU A 512 -10.04 -2.00 -17.19
N ILE A 513 -9.47 -1.94 -15.98
CA ILE A 513 -8.22 -2.61 -15.62
C ILE A 513 -8.39 -4.13 -15.66
N ASP A 514 -9.45 -4.68 -15.06
CA ASP A 514 -9.73 -6.12 -15.05
C ASP A 514 -10.06 -6.66 -16.45
N THR A 515 -10.76 -5.85 -17.27
CA THR A 515 -11.00 -6.20 -18.67
C THR A 515 -9.70 -6.32 -19.46
N LEU A 516 -8.77 -5.40 -19.26
CA LEU A 516 -7.45 -5.46 -19.88
C LEU A 516 -6.65 -6.65 -19.37
N LEU A 517 -6.61 -6.86 -18.05
CA LEU A 517 -5.93 -8.00 -17.42
C LEU A 517 -6.45 -9.34 -17.95
N GLY A 518 -7.77 -9.53 -18.03
CA GLY A 518 -8.36 -10.75 -18.58
C GLY A 518 -7.89 -11.06 -20.00
N LYS A 519 -7.87 -10.05 -20.88
CA LYS A 519 -7.35 -10.20 -22.24
C LYS A 519 -5.85 -10.54 -22.29
N LEU A 520 -5.05 -9.92 -21.38
CA LEU A 520 -3.62 -10.21 -21.30
C LEU A 520 -3.36 -11.63 -20.81
N THR A 521 -4.10 -12.09 -19.81
CA THR A 521 -3.99 -13.46 -19.27
C THR A 521 -4.26 -14.50 -20.37
N GLU A 522 -5.31 -14.31 -21.18
CA GLU A 522 -5.63 -15.22 -22.30
C GLU A 522 -4.49 -15.37 -23.33
N VAL A 523 -3.68 -14.31 -23.51
CA VAL A 523 -2.57 -14.32 -24.49
C VAL A 523 -1.27 -14.84 -23.87
N THR A 524 -1.03 -14.61 -22.59
CA THR A 524 0.23 -15.00 -21.91
C THR A 524 0.22 -16.46 -21.44
N GLU A 525 -0.95 -17.08 -21.24
CA GLU A 525 -1.10 -18.50 -20.88
C GLU A 525 -1.08 -19.44 -22.10
N ARG A 526 -1.11 -18.91 -23.31
CA ARG A 526 -0.95 -19.68 -24.58
C ARG A 526 0.51 -19.82 -24.95
#